data_6ef82177683280562c06c7d47d169df6
#
_entry.id   6ef82177683280562c06c7d47d169df6
#
_cell.length_a   1.000
_cell.length_b   1.000
_cell.length_c   1.000
_cell.angle_alpha   90.00
_cell.angle_beta   90.00
_cell.angle_gamma   90.00
#
_symmetry.space_group_name_H-M   'P 1'
#
loop_
_entity.id
_entity.type
_entity.pdbx_description
1 polymer ?
#
loop_
_entity_poly.entity_id
_entity_poly.type
_entity_poly.pdbx_seq_one_letter_code
_entity_poly.pdbx_strand_id
1 'polypeptide(L)'
;MHEAEAPWLAGHFPLPPEAVRAQLTRAPCPFPPGFDALAYRVFCGGATQFLHDGQVLDLGGRQIQVCHTPGHSPGHVCFWEAARGALFSGDLFYQGQLDMFYPTTDPAAFLLSAQKMAALNARRIWPGHYALPVPPDLAGRVAGALAGLQRAGRLYQGAGLFPCGDFSLRL
;
A
#
# COMPACT_ATOMS: atom_id res chain seq x y z
N MET A 1 -11.83 -4.65 5.28
CA MET A 1 -10.60 -5.14 4.61
C MET A 1 -10.96 -5.93 3.35
N HIS A 2 -10.03 -6.14 2.42
CA HIS A 2 -10.22 -7.06 1.30
C HIS A 2 -10.09 -8.51 1.79
N GLU A 3 -10.87 -9.43 1.20
CA GLU A 3 -10.90 -10.84 1.63
C GLU A 3 -9.55 -11.57 1.53
N ALA A 4 -8.69 -11.17 0.58
CA ALA A 4 -7.36 -11.76 0.40
C ALA A 4 -6.44 -11.62 1.63
N GLU A 5 -6.75 -10.75 2.59
CA GLU A 5 -6.02 -10.58 3.85
C GLU A 5 -6.76 -11.17 5.07
N ALA A 6 -7.91 -11.78 4.87
CA ALA A 6 -8.66 -12.40 5.96
C ALA A 6 -7.83 -13.42 6.76
N PRO A 7 -6.99 -14.27 6.13
CA PRO A 7 -6.11 -15.20 6.86
C PRO A 7 -5.13 -14.48 7.78
N TRP A 8 -4.64 -13.29 7.40
CA TRP A 8 -3.69 -12.53 8.23
C TRP A 8 -4.35 -12.04 9.52
N LEU A 9 -5.59 -11.54 9.41
CA LEU A 9 -6.36 -11.12 10.58
C LEU A 9 -6.73 -12.31 11.47
N ALA A 10 -6.92 -13.49 10.89
CA ALA A 10 -7.19 -14.73 11.60
C ALA A 10 -5.95 -15.39 12.27
N GLY A 11 -4.80 -14.71 12.25
CA GLY A 11 -3.58 -15.17 12.90
C GLY A 11 -2.53 -15.82 11.99
N HIS A 12 -2.78 -15.84 10.67
CA HIS A 12 -1.84 -16.37 9.67
C HIS A 12 -1.02 -15.23 9.01
N PHE A 13 -0.59 -14.26 9.82
CA PHE A 13 0.24 -13.17 9.32
C PHE A 13 1.60 -13.73 8.84
N PRO A 14 2.09 -13.34 7.64
CA PRO A 14 3.23 -14.01 7.00
C PRO A 14 4.60 -13.65 7.59
N LEU A 15 4.65 -12.71 8.54
CA LEU A 15 5.87 -12.39 9.26
C LEU A 15 5.83 -13.00 10.67
N PRO A 16 6.95 -13.57 11.15
CA PRO A 16 7.01 -14.12 12.50
C PRO A 16 6.89 -13.00 13.55
N PRO A 17 6.31 -13.29 14.74
CA PRO A 17 6.08 -12.29 15.78
C PRO A 17 7.32 -11.51 16.21
N GLU A 18 8.49 -12.12 16.20
CA GLU A 18 9.77 -11.46 16.50
C GLU A 18 10.16 -10.41 15.46
N ALA A 19 9.88 -10.65 14.18
CA ALA A 19 10.11 -9.68 13.12
C ALA A 19 9.18 -8.46 13.26
N VAL A 20 7.91 -8.68 13.62
CA VAL A 20 6.95 -7.61 13.92
C VAL A 20 7.43 -6.79 15.12
N ARG A 21 7.83 -7.44 16.23
CA ARG A 21 8.37 -6.75 17.41
C ARG A 21 9.63 -5.95 17.09
N ALA A 22 10.54 -6.49 16.28
CA ALA A 22 11.75 -5.78 15.87
C ALA A 22 11.44 -4.50 15.06
N GLN A 23 10.35 -4.47 14.31
CA GLN A 23 9.90 -3.27 13.62
C GLN A 23 9.32 -2.25 14.59
N LEU A 24 8.52 -2.68 15.59
CA LEU A 24 7.97 -1.79 16.61
C LEU A 24 9.08 -1.02 17.35
N THR A 25 10.17 -1.68 17.71
CA THR A 25 11.29 -1.05 18.42
C THR A 25 12.10 -0.06 17.59
N ARG A 26 11.89 -0.03 16.26
CA ARG A 26 12.50 0.94 15.33
C ARG A 26 11.58 2.13 15.02
N ALA A 27 10.39 2.16 15.59
CA ALA A 27 9.45 3.26 15.36
C ALA A 27 10.06 4.60 15.77
N PRO A 28 9.83 5.67 14.99
CA PRO A 28 10.39 6.99 15.28
C PRO A 28 9.74 7.69 16.46
N CYS A 29 8.63 7.16 16.96
CA CYS A 29 7.89 7.74 18.08
C CYS A 29 8.06 6.89 19.35
N PRO A 30 8.14 7.50 20.52
CA PRO A 30 8.16 6.77 21.78
C PRO A 30 6.82 6.03 21.97
N PHE A 31 6.88 4.89 22.62
CA PHE A 31 5.68 4.17 23.01
C PHE A 31 4.89 4.93 24.08
N PRO A 32 3.55 4.76 24.13
CA PRO A 32 2.76 5.29 25.24
C PRO A 32 3.25 4.77 26.59
N PRO A 33 3.09 5.55 27.67
CA PRO A 33 3.42 5.07 29.01
C PRO A 33 2.73 3.73 29.32
N GLY A 34 3.49 2.77 29.84
CA GLY A 34 2.98 1.44 30.20
C GLY A 34 2.89 0.44 29.05
N PHE A 35 3.25 0.81 27.81
CA PHE A 35 3.31 -0.14 26.72
C PHE A 35 4.54 -1.06 26.85
N ASP A 36 4.30 -2.37 26.86
CA ASP A 36 5.34 -3.38 26.88
C ASP A 36 5.46 -4.04 25.48
N ALA A 37 6.53 -3.69 24.77
CA ALA A 37 6.81 -4.23 23.43
C ALA A 37 7.07 -5.74 23.44
N LEU A 38 7.56 -6.31 24.56
CA LEU A 38 7.81 -7.74 24.69
C LEU A 38 6.50 -8.52 24.90
N ALA A 39 5.53 -7.89 25.55
CA ALA A 39 4.20 -8.46 25.75
C ALA A 39 3.28 -8.27 24.53
N TYR A 40 3.66 -7.43 23.57
CA TYR A 40 2.85 -7.18 22.38
C TYR A 40 2.52 -8.46 21.63
N ARG A 41 1.27 -8.58 21.23
CA ARG A 41 0.77 -9.67 20.37
C ARG A 41 0.07 -9.05 19.17
N VAL A 42 0.30 -9.61 17.99
CA VAL A 42 -0.48 -9.25 16.78
C VAL A 42 -1.94 -9.60 17.05
N PHE A 43 -2.84 -8.66 16.79
CA PHE A 43 -4.27 -8.90 16.95
C PHE A 43 -4.73 -10.05 16.04
N CYS A 44 -5.54 -10.96 16.60
CA CYS A 44 -6.22 -12.00 15.86
C CYS A 44 -7.73 -11.83 16.00
N GLY A 45 -8.44 -11.92 14.89
CA GLY A 45 -9.90 -11.75 14.88
C GLY A 45 -10.50 -11.99 13.49
N GLY A 46 -11.71 -11.49 13.27
CA GLY A 46 -12.40 -11.56 11.99
C GLY A 46 -12.77 -10.17 11.48
N ALA A 47 -12.88 -10.02 10.17
CA ALA A 47 -13.41 -8.81 9.58
C ALA A 47 -14.93 -8.73 9.78
N THR A 48 -15.45 -7.56 10.09
CA THR A 48 -16.91 -7.32 10.17
C THR A 48 -17.52 -7.17 8.79
N GLN A 49 -16.72 -6.75 7.80
CA GLN A 49 -17.12 -6.60 6.40
C GLN A 49 -15.92 -6.75 5.47
N PHE A 50 -16.12 -7.44 4.37
CA PHE A 50 -15.15 -7.47 3.27
C PHE A 50 -15.46 -6.38 2.25
N LEU A 51 -14.40 -5.85 1.66
CA LEU A 51 -14.43 -4.88 0.56
C LEU A 51 -14.11 -5.62 -0.75
N HIS A 52 -14.82 -5.25 -1.81
CA HIS A 52 -14.63 -5.84 -3.14
C HIS A 52 -14.29 -4.76 -4.16
N ASP A 53 -13.54 -5.13 -5.21
CA ASP A 53 -13.21 -4.20 -6.30
C ASP A 53 -14.49 -3.64 -6.93
N GLY A 54 -14.49 -2.32 -7.15
CA GLY A 54 -15.65 -1.61 -7.70
C GLY A 54 -16.78 -1.31 -6.72
N GLN A 55 -16.76 -1.86 -5.51
CA GLN A 55 -17.76 -1.55 -4.48
C GLN A 55 -17.79 -0.05 -4.19
N VAL A 56 -19.00 0.52 -4.10
CA VAL A 56 -19.19 1.91 -3.72
C VAL A 56 -19.62 1.99 -2.25
N LEU A 57 -18.90 2.77 -1.48
CA LEU A 57 -19.21 3.13 -0.11
C LEU A 57 -19.92 4.48 -0.11
N ASP A 58 -21.16 4.54 0.38
CA ASP A 58 -21.88 5.78 0.58
C ASP A 58 -21.65 6.29 2.01
N LEU A 59 -21.10 7.50 2.12
CA LEU A 59 -20.80 8.15 3.39
C LEU A 59 -21.77 9.29 3.72
N GLY A 60 -22.99 9.24 3.18
CA GLY A 60 -23.99 10.31 3.39
C GLY A 60 -23.65 11.58 2.59
N GLY A 61 -23.78 11.50 1.27
CA GLY A 61 -23.49 12.61 0.33
C GLY A 61 -22.07 12.57 -0.27
N ARG A 62 -21.28 11.57 0.04
CA ARG A 62 -19.99 11.27 -0.60
C ARG A 62 -19.95 9.79 -0.97
N GLN A 63 -19.56 9.51 -2.21
CA GLN A 63 -19.40 8.15 -2.69
C GLN A 63 -17.93 7.88 -2.97
N ILE A 64 -17.44 6.78 -2.40
CA ILE A 64 -16.05 6.35 -2.51
C ILE A 64 -16.03 4.94 -3.10
N GLN A 65 -15.38 4.79 -4.24
CA GLN A 65 -15.20 3.50 -4.88
C GLN A 65 -13.98 2.78 -4.31
N VAL A 66 -14.14 1.53 -3.95
CA VAL A 66 -13.06 0.61 -3.60
C VAL A 66 -12.37 0.17 -4.89
N CYS A 67 -11.06 0.31 -4.95
CA CYS A 67 -10.24 -0.17 -6.06
C CYS A 67 -9.26 -1.20 -5.51
N HIS A 68 -9.43 -2.47 -5.84
CA HIS A 68 -8.46 -3.50 -5.48
C HIS A 68 -7.17 -3.29 -6.27
N THR A 69 -6.07 -3.13 -5.54
CA THR A 69 -4.75 -2.76 -6.06
C THR A 69 -3.66 -3.63 -5.42
N PRO A 70 -3.67 -4.95 -5.72
CA PRO A 70 -2.69 -5.88 -5.16
C PRO A 70 -1.27 -5.53 -5.59
N GLY A 71 -0.30 -6.00 -4.82
CA GLY A 71 1.13 -5.85 -5.12
C GLY A 71 1.94 -5.40 -3.91
N HIS A 72 1.50 -4.39 -3.15
CA HIS A 72 2.06 -4.10 -1.82
C HIS A 72 1.68 -5.21 -0.84
N SER A 73 0.43 -5.59 -0.87
CA SER A 73 -0.11 -6.79 -0.21
C SER A 73 -1.18 -7.40 -1.11
N PRO A 74 -1.59 -8.66 -0.91
CA PRO A 74 -2.60 -9.30 -1.77
C PRO A 74 -3.97 -8.63 -1.68
N GLY A 75 -4.31 -8.01 -0.56
CA GLY A 75 -5.59 -7.34 -0.35
C GLY A 75 -5.50 -5.82 -0.30
N HIS A 76 -4.39 -5.22 -0.76
CA HIS A 76 -4.28 -3.77 -0.80
C HIS A 76 -5.41 -3.14 -1.62
N VAL A 77 -5.98 -2.05 -1.12
CA VAL A 77 -7.03 -1.28 -1.80
C VAL A 77 -6.68 0.20 -1.81
N CYS A 78 -7.00 0.86 -2.91
CA CYS A 78 -7.14 2.30 -2.98
C CYS A 78 -8.60 2.69 -2.88
N PHE A 79 -8.87 3.94 -2.52
CA PHE A 79 -10.21 4.49 -2.52
C PHE A 79 -10.28 5.68 -3.48
N TRP A 80 -11.26 5.65 -4.38
CA TRP A 80 -11.45 6.67 -5.40
C TRP A 80 -12.73 7.46 -5.18
N GLU A 81 -12.62 8.78 -5.01
CA GLU A 81 -13.74 9.72 -4.97
C GLU A 81 -13.81 10.50 -6.29
N ALA A 82 -14.55 9.99 -7.24
CA ALA A 82 -14.62 10.54 -8.60
C ALA A 82 -15.12 11.99 -8.63
N ALA A 83 -16.13 12.32 -7.83
CA ALA A 83 -16.72 13.66 -7.76
C ALA A 83 -15.68 14.76 -7.40
N ARG A 84 -14.66 14.40 -6.61
CA ARG A 84 -13.57 15.29 -6.21
C ARG A 84 -12.27 15.05 -6.91
N GLY A 85 -12.17 14.01 -7.73
CA GLY A 85 -10.92 13.58 -8.34
C GLY A 85 -9.85 13.26 -7.29
N ALA A 86 -10.26 12.66 -6.17
CA ALA A 86 -9.38 12.36 -5.05
C ALA A 86 -9.12 10.85 -4.95
N LEU A 87 -7.85 10.48 -4.92
CA LEU A 87 -7.38 9.11 -4.75
C LEU A 87 -6.70 8.98 -3.38
N PHE A 88 -7.21 8.11 -2.53
CA PHE A 88 -6.54 7.65 -1.32
C PHE A 88 -5.74 6.40 -1.69
N SER A 89 -4.43 6.57 -1.82
CA SER A 89 -3.57 5.58 -2.47
C SER A 89 -2.97 4.53 -1.52
N GLY A 90 -3.16 4.68 -0.19
CA GLY A 90 -2.52 3.79 0.78
C GLY A 90 -1.01 3.69 0.51
N ASP A 91 -0.54 2.46 0.31
CA ASP A 91 0.87 2.15 0.08
C ASP A 91 1.25 2.03 -1.40
N LEU A 92 0.37 2.45 -2.31
CA LEU A 92 0.64 2.40 -3.74
C LEU A 92 1.46 3.60 -4.24
N PHE A 93 1.18 4.82 -3.74
CA PHE A 93 1.85 6.05 -4.19
C PHE A 93 2.18 6.95 -3.01
N TYR A 94 3.45 7.22 -2.79
CA TYR A 94 3.96 8.24 -1.86
C TYR A 94 5.38 8.68 -2.24
N GLN A 95 5.78 9.85 -1.79
CA GLN A 95 7.16 10.32 -1.93
C GLN A 95 8.01 9.69 -0.84
N GLY A 96 8.86 8.72 -1.23
CA GLY A 96 9.67 7.93 -0.32
C GLY A 96 10.05 6.59 -0.94
N GLN A 97 10.40 5.61 -0.13
CA GLN A 97 10.80 4.29 -0.62
C GLN A 97 9.58 3.36 -0.69
N LEU A 98 9.17 3.00 -1.90
CA LEU A 98 8.13 2.01 -2.19
C LEU A 98 8.76 0.61 -2.10
N ASP A 99 8.36 -0.13 -1.08
CA ASP A 99 8.94 -1.44 -0.77
C ASP A 99 8.14 -2.58 -1.43
N MET A 100 8.81 -3.36 -2.29
CA MET A 100 8.27 -4.50 -3.00
C MET A 100 9.17 -5.73 -2.88
N PHE A 101 9.96 -5.82 -1.80
CA PHE A 101 10.90 -6.92 -1.53
C PHE A 101 10.41 -7.91 -0.47
N TYR A 102 9.35 -7.57 0.26
CA TYR A 102 8.78 -8.46 1.26
C TYR A 102 8.10 -9.67 0.62
N PRO A 103 8.07 -10.84 1.29
CA PRO A 103 7.38 -12.04 0.77
C PRO A 103 5.89 -11.84 0.47
N THR A 104 5.30 -10.78 1.05
CA THR A 104 3.89 -10.41 0.86
C THR A 104 3.64 -9.56 -0.36
N THR A 105 4.70 -9.09 -1.04
CA THR A 105 4.61 -8.18 -2.18
C THR A 105 4.72 -8.93 -3.51
N ASP A 106 4.11 -8.35 -4.54
CA ASP A 106 4.20 -8.81 -5.92
C ASP A 106 4.49 -7.61 -6.83
N PRO A 107 5.73 -7.44 -7.32
CA PRO A 107 6.09 -6.32 -8.19
C PRO A 107 5.28 -6.26 -9.50
N ALA A 108 4.90 -7.40 -10.07
CA ALA A 108 4.12 -7.43 -11.31
C ALA A 108 2.68 -6.97 -11.07
N ALA A 109 2.04 -7.46 -10.01
CA ALA A 109 0.72 -6.99 -9.60
C ALA A 109 0.75 -5.51 -9.19
N PHE A 110 1.82 -5.05 -8.52
CA PHE A 110 2.01 -3.65 -8.16
C PHE A 110 2.05 -2.74 -9.41
N LEU A 111 2.78 -3.14 -10.46
CA LEU A 111 2.80 -2.42 -11.73
C LEU A 111 1.39 -2.28 -12.34
N LEU A 112 0.63 -3.38 -12.40
CA LEU A 112 -0.74 -3.35 -12.96
C LEU A 112 -1.64 -2.44 -12.14
N SER A 113 -1.54 -2.51 -10.81
CA SER A 113 -2.26 -1.63 -9.88
C SER A 113 -1.88 -0.17 -10.06
N ALA A 114 -0.59 0.13 -10.20
CA ALA A 114 -0.11 1.48 -10.44
C ALA A 114 -0.62 2.04 -11.77
N GLN A 115 -0.61 1.25 -12.84
CA GLN A 115 -1.15 1.63 -14.14
C GLN A 115 -2.67 1.88 -14.07
N LYS A 116 -3.42 0.98 -13.42
CA LYS A 116 -4.88 1.12 -13.20
C LYS A 116 -5.21 2.44 -12.50
N MET A 117 -4.49 2.78 -11.44
CA MET A 117 -4.76 4.00 -10.66
C MET A 117 -4.23 5.26 -11.34
N ALA A 118 -3.10 5.21 -12.03
CA ALA A 118 -2.58 6.34 -12.80
C ALA A 118 -3.56 6.77 -13.92
N ALA A 119 -4.25 5.81 -14.55
CA ALA A 119 -5.24 6.07 -15.59
C ALA A 119 -6.47 6.88 -15.11
N LEU A 120 -6.72 6.94 -13.80
CA LEU A 120 -7.80 7.78 -13.22
C LEU A 120 -7.51 9.28 -13.33
N ASN A 121 -6.26 9.67 -13.58
CA ASN A 121 -5.83 11.07 -13.65
C ASN A 121 -6.30 11.87 -12.42
N ALA A 122 -6.03 11.34 -11.24
CA ALA A 122 -6.46 11.95 -9.97
C ALA A 122 -5.92 13.37 -9.84
N ARG A 123 -6.78 14.31 -9.44
CA ARG A 123 -6.37 15.70 -9.17
C ARG A 123 -5.67 15.85 -7.82
N ARG A 124 -5.93 14.93 -6.90
CA ARG A 124 -5.35 14.90 -5.54
C ARG A 124 -5.06 13.47 -5.17
N ILE A 125 -3.87 13.22 -4.63
CA ILE A 125 -3.49 11.90 -4.13
C ILE A 125 -3.16 12.04 -2.64
N TRP A 126 -3.80 11.19 -1.84
CA TRP A 126 -3.64 11.10 -0.39
C TRP A 126 -2.98 9.77 -0.05
N PRO A 127 -1.67 9.76 0.23
CA PRO A 127 -0.93 8.55 0.58
C PRO A 127 -1.18 8.09 2.02
N GLY A 128 -0.82 6.83 2.32
CA GLY A 128 -0.80 6.29 3.67
C GLY A 128 0.43 6.72 4.47
N HIS A 129 1.51 7.15 3.81
CA HIS A 129 2.79 7.46 4.42
C HIS A 129 3.40 8.77 3.91
N TYR A 130 4.31 9.35 4.73
CA TYR A 130 5.12 10.53 4.44
C TYR A 130 4.32 11.83 4.27
N ALA A 131 4.85 12.75 3.49
CA ALA A 131 4.32 14.11 3.40
C ALA A 131 3.05 14.21 2.54
N LEU A 132 2.21 15.17 2.89
CA LEU A 132 1.02 15.58 2.15
C LEU A 132 1.16 17.04 1.74
N PRO A 133 0.62 17.43 0.59
CA PRO A 133 0.08 16.62 -0.50
C PRO A 133 1.20 15.99 -1.36
N VAL A 134 0.88 14.93 -2.10
CA VAL A 134 1.79 14.43 -3.15
C VAL A 134 1.38 14.98 -4.51
N PRO A 135 2.35 15.22 -5.42
CA PRO A 135 2.07 15.69 -6.77
C PRO A 135 1.16 14.71 -7.53
N PRO A 136 0.13 15.18 -8.26
CA PRO A 136 -0.78 14.29 -8.99
C PRO A 136 -0.08 13.45 -10.07
N ASP A 137 1.03 13.94 -10.65
CA ASP A 137 1.82 13.23 -11.64
C ASP A 137 2.64 12.05 -11.05
N LEU A 138 2.74 11.95 -9.72
CA LEU A 138 3.48 10.88 -9.04
C LEU A 138 2.98 9.50 -9.47
N ALA A 139 1.65 9.31 -9.62
CA ALA A 139 1.08 8.04 -10.04
C ALA A 139 1.61 7.60 -11.42
N GLY A 140 1.65 8.52 -12.38
CA GLY A 140 2.20 8.26 -13.72
C GLY A 140 3.71 7.99 -13.69
N ARG A 141 4.46 8.72 -12.85
CA ARG A 141 5.91 8.51 -12.71
C ARG A 141 6.24 7.15 -12.08
N VAL A 142 5.52 6.74 -11.05
CA VAL A 142 5.69 5.42 -10.43
C VAL A 142 5.34 4.31 -11.43
N ALA A 143 4.19 4.39 -12.10
CA ALA A 143 3.80 3.41 -13.11
C ALA A 143 4.82 3.34 -14.27
N GLY A 144 5.33 4.49 -14.72
CA GLY A 144 6.35 4.58 -15.77
C GLY A 144 7.69 3.96 -15.37
N ALA A 145 8.13 4.20 -14.13
CA ALA A 145 9.37 3.62 -13.59
C ALA A 145 9.28 2.10 -13.49
N LEU A 146 8.17 1.57 -12.95
CA LEU A 146 7.92 0.12 -12.86
C LEU A 146 7.86 -0.53 -14.25
N ALA A 147 7.17 0.10 -15.21
CA ALA A 147 7.13 -0.38 -16.60
C ALA A 147 8.53 -0.36 -17.25
N GLY A 148 9.36 0.61 -16.90
CA GLY A 148 10.76 0.65 -17.31
C GLY A 148 11.56 -0.55 -16.79
N LEU A 149 11.41 -0.87 -15.51
CA LEU A 149 12.03 -2.05 -14.90
C LEU A 149 11.54 -3.35 -15.52
N GLN A 150 10.24 -3.45 -15.82
CA GLN A 150 9.68 -4.62 -16.52
C GLN A 150 10.33 -4.82 -17.90
N ARG A 151 10.41 -3.75 -18.72
CA ARG A 151 11.08 -3.83 -20.02
C ARG A 151 12.56 -4.19 -19.94
N ALA A 152 13.22 -3.78 -18.86
CA ALA A 152 14.63 -4.11 -18.59
C ALA A 152 14.83 -5.51 -17.96
N GLY A 153 13.74 -6.29 -17.75
CA GLY A 153 13.83 -7.60 -17.10
C GLY A 153 14.22 -7.54 -15.62
N ARG A 154 13.98 -6.39 -14.95
CA ARG A 154 14.39 -6.12 -13.56
C ARG A 154 13.22 -5.93 -12.59
N LEU A 155 12.00 -6.26 -12.99
CA LEU A 155 10.81 -6.17 -12.13
C LEU A 155 10.59 -7.49 -11.38
N TYR A 156 11.44 -7.78 -10.41
CA TYR A 156 11.34 -8.98 -9.54
C TYR A 156 11.90 -8.67 -8.15
N GLN A 157 11.47 -9.42 -7.14
CA GLN A 157 11.98 -9.30 -5.77
C GLN A 157 13.48 -9.63 -5.72
N GLY A 158 14.24 -8.79 -5.02
CA GLY A 158 15.71 -8.94 -4.93
C GLY A 158 16.47 -8.20 -6.03
N ALA A 159 15.80 -7.53 -6.97
CA ALA A 159 16.47 -6.78 -8.04
C ALA A 159 17.26 -5.55 -7.54
N GLY A 160 16.94 -5.03 -6.36
CA GLY A 160 17.68 -3.96 -5.69
C GLY A 160 16.89 -2.67 -5.48
N LEU A 161 17.63 -1.58 -5.25
CA LEU A 161 17.08 -0.23 -5.03
C LEU A 161 17.24 0.62 -6.30
N PHE A 162 16.16 1.27 -6.71
CA PHE A 162 16.09 2.12 -7.91
C PHE A 162 15.63 3.53 -7.53
N PRO A 163 16.54 4.50 -7.38
CA PRO A 163 16.18 5.90 -7.15
C PRO A 163 15.47 6.50 -8.37
N CYS A 164 14.37 7.24 -8.13
CA CYS A 164 13.53 7.85 -9.16
C CYS A 164 13.20 9.32 -8.82
N GLY A 165 14.18 10.08 -8.34
CA GLY A 165 14.01 11.46 -7.90
C GLY A 165 13.50 11.54 -6.46
N ASP A 166 12.24 11.95 -6.28
CA ASP A 166 11.61 12.14 -4.97
C ASP A 166 10.95 10.85 -4.41
N PHE A 167 11.09 9.75 -5.12
CA PHE A 167 10.75 8.39 -4.64
C PHE A 167 11.82 7.39 -5.07
N SER A 168 11.77 6.20 -4.50
CA SER A 168 12.59 5.06 -4.90
C SER A 168 11.76 3.78 -4.90
N LEU A 169 12.16 2.81 -5.71
CA LEU A 169 11.57 1.48 -5.78
C LEU A 169 12.58 0.49 -5.20
N ARG A 170 12.18 -0.28 -4.20
CA ARG A 170 12.99 -1.34 -3.62
C ARG A 170 12.31 -2.69 -3.87
N LEU A 171 12.94 -3.48 -4.74
CA LEU A 171 12.46 -4.80 -5.15
C LEU A 171 13.28 -5.91 -4.53
#